data_fa024d43f373a4630d0bdc76e0797458
#
_entry.id   fa024d43f373a4630d0bdc76e0797458
#
_cell.length_a   1.000
_cell.length_b   1.000
_cell.length_c   1.000
_cell.angle_alpha   90.00
_cell.angle_beta   90.00
_cell.angle_gamma   90.00
#
_symmetry.space_group_name_H-M   'P 1'
#
loop_
_entity.id
_entity.type
_entity.pdbx_description
1 polymer ?
#
loop_
_entity_poly.entity_id
_entity_poly.type
_entity_poly.pdbx_seq_one_letter_code
_entity_poly.pdbx_strand_id
1 'polypeptide(L)'
;MLAGLACGTLKAKRAQLAQALQGHVGPHQRFLIGLHLAHIDSHDALLARLDAEIAARLAPVAATVARLDAITGIGRLTAEVLLAEIGTDLSRFPSHRHLASWAGLCPGQNESAGHQRSGRTRKGSPWLRAALVEAARSAGRTQTYFGALYRRLAARRGPRRAAIAVAHAILVTIYHMLTRQTPYQDLGVDYFARRQEASVEAHLVKRLERLGYEVALQPRAS
;
A
#
# COMPACT_ATOMS: atom_id res chain seq x y z
N MET A 1 22.72 -34.87 -4.15
CA MET A 1 21.39 -34.60 -3.58
C MET A 1 21.13 -33.11 -3.33
N LEU A 2 21.95 -32.39 -2.58
CA LEU A 2 21.75 -30.95 -2.27
C LEU A 2 21.75 -30.05 -3.52
N ALA A 3 22.60 -30.27 -4.51
CA ALA A 3 22.60 -29.52 -5.76
C ALA A 3 21.30 -29.65 -6.57
N GLY A 4 20.48 -30.69 -6.29
CA GLY A 4 19.15 -30.85 -6.86
C GLY A 4 18.13 -29.82 -6.41
N LEU A 5 18.32 -29.23 -5.22
CA LEU A 5 17.48 -28.19 -4.63
C LEU A 5 17.69 -26.79 -5.25
N ALA A 6 18.65 -26.64 -6.19
CA ALA A 6 18.93 -25.38 -6.84
C ALA A 6 17.72 -24.79 -7.57
N CYS A 7 17.39 -23.54 -7.27
CA CYS A 7 16.28 -22.76 -7.88
C CYS A 7 16.80 -21.59 -8.72
N GLY A 8 15.97 -21.09 -9.63
CA GLY A 8 16.28 -19.90 -10.44
C GLY A 8 17.54 -20.06 -11.28
N THR A 9 18.40 -19.04 -11.27
CA THR A 9 19.67 -18.99 -12.05
C THR A 9 20.67 -20.06 -11.63
N LEU A 10 20.56 -20.61 -10.41
CA LEU A 10 21.44 -21.67 -9.92
C LEU A 10 21.16 -23.04 -10.59
N LYS A 11 19.98 -23.23 -11.20
CA LYS A 11 19.66 -24.47 -11.95
C LYS A 11 20.70 -24.74 -13.07
N ALA A 12 21.12 -23.70 -13.77
CA ALA A 12 22.13 -23.83 -14.84
C ALA A 12 23.54 -24.16 -14.32
N LYS A 13 23.80 -23.94 -13.02
CA LYS A 13 25.11 -24.15 -12.40
C LYS A 13 25.15 -25.40 -11.49
N ARG A 14 24.22 -26.34 -11.67
CA ARG A 14 24.11 -27.52 -10.79
C ARG A 14 25.40 -28.34 -10.67
N ALA A 15 26.16 -28.52 -11.76
CA ALA A 15 27.42 -29.24 -11.74
C ALA A 15 28.47 -28.53 -10.88
N GLN A 16 28.60 -27.21 -11.04
CA GLN A 16 29.50 -26.37 -10.22
C GLN A 16 29.06 -26.37 -8.76
N LEU A 17 27.74 -26.34 -8.53
CA LEU A 17 27.16 -26.40 -7.18
C LEU A 17 27.44 -27.74 -6.52
N ALA A 18 27.33 -28.85 -7.24
CA ALA A 18 27.65 -30.19 -6.72
C ALA A 18 29.11 -30.27 -6.30
N GLN A 19 30.02 -29.67 -7.07
CA GLN A 19 31.43 -29.60 -6.76
C GLN A 19 31.74 -28.69 -5.57
N ALA A 20 31.10 -27.52 -5.51
CA ALA A 20 31.25 -26.58 -4.39
C ALA A 20 30.66 -27.11 -3.07
N LEU A 21 29.65 -27.95 -3.13
CA LEU A 21 29.00 -28.59 -1.97
C LEU A 21 29.74 -29.85 -1.47
N GLN A 22 30.83 -30.26 -2.12
CA GLN A 22 31.73 -31.31 -1.62
C GLN A 22 32.59 -30.76 -0.47
N GLY A 23 31.94 -30.28 0.57
CA GLY A 23 32.59 -29.78 1.78
C GLY A 23 32.51 -30.80 2.90
N HIS A 24 33.48 -30.73 3.81
CA HIS A 24 33.47 -31.56 5.02
C HIS A 24 32.71 -30.83 6.14
N VAL A 25 31.54 -31.35 6.50
CA VAL A 25 30.77 -30.89 7.67
C VAL A 25 31.11 -31.78 8.85
N GLY A 26 31.96 -31.28 9.74
CA GLY A 26 32.39 -32.02 10.91
C GLY A 26 31.28 -32.16 11.98
N PRO A 27 31.52 -32.96 13.03
CA PRO A 27 30.51 -33.18 14.07
C PRO A 27 30.04 -31.91 14.76
N HIS A 28 30.95 -30.95 15.01
CA HIS A 28 30.62 -29.67 15.63
C HIS A 28 29.69 -28.82 14.76
N GLN A 29 29.96 -28.69 13.45
CA GLN A 29 29.09 -27.98 12.54
C GLN A 29 27.72 -28.61 12.41
N ARG A 30 27.65 -29.95 12.37
CA ARG A 30 26.36 -30.69 12.36
C ARG A 30 25.55 -30.42 13.62
N PHE A 31 26.19 -30.39 14.77
CA PHE A 31 25.57 -30.08 16.05
C PHE A 31 24.96 -28.63 16.00
N LEU A 32 25.76 -27.64 15.59
CA LEU A 32 25.29 -26.27 15.50
C LEU A 32 24.16 -26.10 14.49
N ILE A 33 24.26 -26.72 13.30
CA ILE A 33 23.19 -26.68 12.29
C ILE A 33 21.91 -27.30 12.86
N GLY A 34 22.02 -28.47 13.54
CA GLY A 34 20.87 -29.12 14.19
C GLY A 34 20.21 -28.21 15.23
N LEU A 35 21.01 -27.52 16.05
CA LEU A 35 20.51 -26.57 17.03
C LEU A 35 19.78 -25.37 16.38
N HIS A 36 20.36 -24.80 15.32
CA HIS A 36 19.72 -23.70 14.59
C HIS A 36 18.43 -24.12 13.90
N LEU A 37 18.39 -25.31 13.30
CA LEU A 37 17.17 -25.84 12.71
C LEU A 37 16.07 -26.04 13.76
N ALA A 38 16.39 -26.66 14.88
CA ALA A 38 15.44 -26.85 15.98
C ALA A 38 14.92 -25.49 16.51
N HIS A 39 15.75 -24.46 16.52
CA HIS A 39 15.34 -23.10 16.90
C HIS A 39 14.40 -22.48 15.88
N ILE A 40 14.65 -22.66 14.58
CA ILE A 40 13.75 -22.24 13.50
C ILE A 40 12.39 -22.95 13.64
N ASP A 41 12.39 -24.28 13.77
CA ASP A 41 11.16 -25.07 13.93
C ASP A 41 10.34 -24.62 15.14
N SER A 42 11.02 -24.28 16.25
CA SER A 42 10.38 -23.74 17.45
C SER A 42 9.70 -22.39 17.18
N HIS A 43 10.36 -21.48 16.44
CA HIS A 43 9.77 -20.21 16.06
C HIS A 43 8.58 -20.38 15.10
N ASP A 44 8.67 -21.27 14.13
CA ASP A 44 7.58 -21.58 13.20
C ASP A 44 6.34 -22.10 13.94
N ALA A 45 6.54 -22.97 14.93
CA ALA A 45 5.46 -23.45 15.78
C ALA A 45 4.80 -22.34 16.61
N LEU A 46 5.59 -21.38 17.13
CA LEU A 46 5.07 -20.22 17.86
C LEU A 46 4.31 -19.27 16.94
N LEU A 47 4.82 -19.02 15.74
CA LEU A 47 4.15 -18.19 14.74
C LEU A 47 2.81 -18.81 14.34
N ALA A 48 2.75 -20.12 14.07
CA ALA A 48 1.51 -20.81 13.75
C ALA A 48 0.44 -20.66 14.87
N ARG A 49 0.87 -20.71 16.14
CA ARG A 49 -0.05 -20.48 17.28
C ARG A 49 -0.54 -19.04 17.33
N LEU A 50 0.31 -18.05 17.06
CA LEU A 50 -0.08 -16.64 17.00
C LEU A 50 -1.05 -16.38 15.84
N ASP A 51 -0.79 -16.94 14.67
CA ASP A 51 -1.65 -16.84 13.50
C ASP A 51 -3.05 -17.43 13.77
N ALA A 52 -3.10 -18.58 14.45
CA ALA A 52 -4.38 -19.19 14.86
C ALA A 52 -5.16 -18.30 15.83
N GLU A 53 -4.51 -17.70 16.82
CA GLU A 53 -5.13 -16.79 17.78
C GLU A 53 -5.63 -15.51 17.08
N ILE A 54 -4.84 -14.91 16.18
CA ILE A 54 -5.22 -13.76 15.39
C ILE A 54 -6.45 -14.09 14.54
N ALA A 55 -6.44 -15.23 13.86
CA ALA A 55 -7.56 -15.68 13.04
C ALA A 55 -8.84 -15.85 13.86
N ALA A 56 -8.75 -16.43 15.05
CA ALA A 56 -9.89 -16.60 15.97
C ALA A 56 -10.46 -15.24 16.41
N ARG A 57 -9.60 -14.27 16.74
CA ARG A 57 -10.02 -12.91 17.14
C ARG A 57 -10.62 -12.12 15.99
N LEU A 58 -10.15 -12.31 14.78
CA LEU A 58 -10.64 -11.63 13.58
C LEU A 58 -11.85 -12.32 12.94
N ALA A 59 -12.22 -13.52 13.37
CA ALA A 59 -13.38 -14.25 12.84
C ALA A 59 -14.68 -13.40 12.81
N PRO A 60 -15.04 -12.64 13.86
CA PRO A 60 -16.24 -11.80 13.86
C PRO A 60 -16.21 -10.67 12.82
N VAL A 61 -15.04 -10.27 12.37
CA VAL A 61 -14.83 -9.15 11.44
C VAL A 61 -14.23 -9.59 10.10
N ALA A 62 -14.24 -10.89 9.81
CA ALA A 62 -13.66 -11.49 8.61
C ALA A 62 -14.15 -10.83 7.31
N ALA A 63 -15.44 -10.48 7.23
CA ALA A 63 -16.00 -9.77 6.09
C ALA A 63 -15.40 -8.38 5.90
N THR A 64 -15.02 -7.71 7.00
CA THR A 64 -14.35 -6.39 6.94
C THR A 64 -12.90 -6.56 6.50
N VAL A 65 -12.19 -7.59 6.99
CA VAL A 65 -10.85 -7.94 6.51
C VAL A 65 -10.86 -8.17 5.00
N ALA A 66 -11.79 -8.99 4.49
CA ALA A 66 -11.91 -9.28 3.06
C ALA A 66 -12.22 -8.02 2.23
N ARG A 67 -13.04 -7.09 2.74
CA ARG A 67 -13.28 -5.81 2.06
C ARG A 67 -12.05 -4.92 1.99
N LEU A 68 -11.22 -4.90 3.03
CA LEU A 68 -9.98 -4.13 3.04
C LEU A 68 -8.91 -4.77 2.15
N ASP A 69 -8.82 -6.10 2.12
CA ASP A 69 -7.91 -6.86 1.25
C ASP A 69 -8.19 -6.63 -0.25
N ALA A 70 -9.43 -6.30 -0.61
CA ALA A 70 -9.79 -5.94 -1.97
C ALA A 70 -9.19 -4.60 -2.45
N ILE A 71 -8.69 -3.75 -1.55
CA ILE A 71 -8.07 -2.47 -1.91
C ILE A 71 -6.69 -2.74 -2.50
N THR A 72 -6.43 -2.18 -3.68
CA THR A 72 -5.14 -2.33 -4.35
C THR A 72 -3.96 -1.92 -3.44
N GLY A 73 -3.05 -2.84 -3.25
CA GLY A 73 -1.85 -2.67 -2.42
C GLY A 73 -2.03 -3.09 -0.95
N ILE A 74 -3.25 -3.39 -0.53
CA ILE A 74 -3.52 -3.97 0.78
C ILE A 74 -3.65 -5.49 0.61
N GLY A 75 -2.86 -6.25 1.34
CA GLY A 75 -3.03 -7.68 1.51
C GLY A 75 -3.62 -7.98 2.88
N ARG A 76 -3.99 -9.23 3.12
CA ARG A 76 -4.63 -9.68 4.35
C ARG A 76 -3.92 -9.20 5.62
N LEU A 77 -2.60 -9.39 5.72
CA LEU A 77 -1.81 -8.93 6.86
C LEU A 77 -1.93 -7.42 7.10
N THR A 78 -1.89 -6.62 6.02
CA THR A 78 -2.06 -5.17 6.11
C THR A 78 -3.47 -4.81 6.59
N ALA A 79 -4.51 -5.51 6.10
CA ALA A 79 -5.90 -5.33 6.55
C ALA A 79 -6.07 -5.65 8.03
N GLU A 80 -5.44 -6.71 8.52
CA GLU A 80 -5.42 -7.11 9.92
C GLU A 80 -4.75 -6.04 10.80
N VAL A 81 -3.58 -5.53 10.40
CA VAL A 81 -2.89 -4.42 11.08
C VAL A 81 -3.75 -3.16 11.11
N LEU A 82 -4.39 -2.82 9.99
CA LEU A 82 -5.30 -1.67 9.91
C LEU A 82 -6.43 -1.80 10.93
N LEU A 83 -7.10 -2.95 10.99
CA LEU A 83 -8.19 -3.18 11.93
C LEU A 83 -7.73 -3.21 13.39
N ALA A 84 -6.54 -3.74 13.66
CA ALA A 84 -5.96 -3.70 15.00
C ALA A 84 -5.70 -2.27 15.49
N GLU A 85 -5.30 -1.37 14.59
CA GLU A 85 -4.97 0.02 14.93
C GLU A 85 -6.21 0.94 14.99
N ILE A 86 -7.12 0.85 14.02
CA ILE A 86 -8.25 1.78 13.89
C ILE A 86 -9.59 1.21 14.40
N GLY A 87 -9.69 -0.12 14.50
CA GLY A 87 -10.94 -0.81 14.81
C GLY A 87 -11.91 -0.83 13.61
N THR A 88 -13.07 -1.41 13.86
CA THR A 88 -14.20 -1.40 12.89
C THR A 88 -15.14 -0.23 13.11
N ASP A 89 -15.18 0.30 14.33
CA ASP A 89 -15.96 1.48 14.69
C ASP A 89 -15.11 2.74 14.60
N LEU A 90 -15.44 3.59 13.64
CA LEU A 90 -14.76 4.86 13.40
C LEU A 90 -15.45 6.06 14.04
N SER A 91 -16.43 5.86 14.92
CA SER A 91 -17.20 6.94 15.60
C SER A 91 -16.30 7.93 16.34
N ARG A 92 -15.17 7.46 16.88
CA ARG A 92 -14.14 8.30 17.53
C ARG A 92 -13.42 9.26 16.55
N PHE A 93 -13.58 9.08 15.24
CA PHE A 93 -13.01 9.97 14.23
C PHE A 93 -14.13 10.72 13.49
N PRO A 94 -14.42 11.98 13.85
CA PRO A 94 -15.50 12.75 13.23
C PRO A 94 -15.41 12.88 11.71
N SER A 95 -14.21 12.75 11.14
CA SER A 95 -13.99 12.75 9.70
C SER A 95 -12.69 12.02 9.32
N HIS A 96 -12.56 11.68 8.02
CA HIS A 96 -11.33 11.14 7.46
C HIS A 96 -10.10 12.02 7.73
N ARG A 97 -10.28 13.34 7.90
CA ARG A 97 -9.19 14.28 8.21
C ARG A 97 -8.63 14.04 9.61
N HIS A 98 -9.50 13.76 10.59
CA HIS A 98 -9.08 13.43 11.96
C HIS A 98 -8.32 12.11 11.98
N LEU A 99 -8.81 11.08 11.28
CA LEU A 99 -8.12 9.81 11.16
C LEU A 99 -6.74 9.96 10.49
N ALA A 100 -6.66 10.71 9.38
CA ALA A 100 -5.41 10.94 8.67
C ALA A 100 -4.39 11.76 9.50
N SER A 101 -4.87 12.71 10.31
CA SER A 101 -4.04 13.46 11.24
C SER A 101 -3.50 12.56 12.35
N TRP A 102 -4.36 11.72 12.94
CA TRP A 102 -3.98 10.75 13.98
C TRP A 102 -2.98 9.72 13.43
N ALA A 103 -3.15 9.24 12.20
CA ALA A 103 -2.21 8.35 11.53
C ALA A 103 -0.87 9.00 11.16
N GLY A 104 -0.73 10.32 11.31
CA GLY A 104 0.48 11.06 10.94
C GLY A 104 0.74 11.11 9.44
N LEU A 105 -0.31 11.02 8.61
CA LEU A 105 -0.23 11.09 7.15
C LEU A 105 -0.56 12.48 6.58
N CYS A 106 -0.98 13.42 7.44
CA CYS A 106 -1.18 14.80 7.05
C CYS A 106 0.12 15.61 7.16
N PRO A 107 0.35 16.59 6.26
CA PRO A 107 1.42 17.54 6.43
C PRO A 107 1.20 18.34 7.72
N GLY A 108 2.28 18.60 8.44
CA GLY A 108 2.24 19.50 9.58
C GLY A 108 2.02 20.94 9.12
N GLN A 109 1.21 21.68 9.85
CA GLN A 109 1.13 23.13 9.68
C GLN A 109 2.32 23.75 10.41
N ASN A 110 3.31 24.18 9.68
CA ASN A 110 4.44 24.95 10.18
C ASN A 110 4.59 26.17 9.27
N GLU A 111 3.66 27.09 9.45
CA GLU A 111 3.57 28.35 8.69
C GLU A 111 3.74 29.51 9.67
N SER A 112 4.56 30.49 9.29
CA SER A 112 4.76 31.72 10.01
C SER A 112 4.86 32.88 9.01
N ALA A 113 4.07 33.92 9.22
CA ALA A 113 4.01 35.10 8.36
C ALA A 113 3.76 34.77 6.86
N GLY A 114 2.87 33.81 6.57
CA GLY A 114 2.57 33.37 5.19
C GLY A 114 3.63 32.47 4.54
N HIS A 115 4.71 32.16 5.25
CA HIS A 115 5.77 31.29 4.74
C HIS A 115 5.69 29.90 5.36
N GLN A 116 5.49 28.88 4.52
CA GLN A 116 5.51 27.47 4.95
C GLN A 116 6.96 27.02 5.18
N ARG A 117 7.32 26.84 6.46
CA ARG A 117 8.67 26.42 6.88
C ARG A 117 8.96 24.94 6.67
N SER A 118 7.95 24.08 6.79
CA SER A 118 8.12 22.63 6.65
C SER A 118 6.81 21.93 6.27
N GLY A 119 6.88 21.06 5.27
CA GLY A 119 5.81 20.12 4.93
C GLY A 119 5.97 18.74 5.58
N ARG A 120 6.78 18.65 6.66
CA ARG A 120 7.00 17.38 7.39
C ARG A 120 5.70 16.93 8.05
N THR A 121 5.36 15.65 7.90
CA THR A 121 4.20 15.06 8.58
C THR A 121 4.40 15.00 10.09
N ARG A 122 3.30 15.11 10.84
CA ARG A 122 3.32 14.94 12.32
C ARG A 122 3.66 13.48 12.68
N LYS A 123 4.03 13.26 13.93
CA LYS A 123 4.12 11.93 14.52
C LYS A 123 2.69 11.38 14.66
N GLY A 124 2.49 10.11 14.30
CA GLY A 124 1.24 9.38 14.44
C GLY A 124 1.54 7.92 14.78
N SER A 125 0.56 7.00 14.65
CA SER A 125 0.81 5.58 14.85
C SER A 125 1.90 5.10 13.87
N PRO A 126 3.05 4.62 14.38
CA PRO A 126 4.13 4.14 13.52
C PRO A 126 3.74 2.88 12.75
N TRP A 127 2.92 2.01 13.36
CA TRP A 127 2.46 0.76 12.77
C TRP A 127 1.51 1.00 11.61
N LEU A 128 0.47 1.79 11.84
CA LEU A 128 -0.49 2.17 10.80
C LEU A 128 0.19 2.89 9.63
N ARG A 129 1.08 3.83 9.95
CA ARG A 129 1.83 4.56 8.93
C ARG A 129 2.73 3.65 8.11
N ALA A 130 3.47 2.73 8.74
CA ALA A 130 4.35 1.79 8.05
C ALA A 130 3.55 0.89 7.11
N ALA A 131 2.46 0.29 7.60
CA ALA A 131 1.58 -0.57 6.83
C ALA A 131 0.99 0.15 5.59
N LEU A 132 0.48 1.39 5.78
CA LEU A 132 -0.09 2.16 4.67
C LEU A 132 0.94 2.66 3.67
N VAL A 133 2.15 3.00 4.10
CA VAL A 133 3.25 3.38 3.19
C VAL A 133 3.71 2.19 2.35
N GLU A 134 3.75 1.00 2.94
CA GLU A 134 4.08 -0.23 2.20
C GLU A 134 2.96 -0.58 1.21
N ALA A 135 1.70 -0.50 1.62
CA ALA A 135 0.55 -0.63 0.73
C ALA A 135 0.61 0.35 -0.46
N ALA A 136 0.95 1.61 -0.20
CA ALA A 136 1.10 2.63 -1.24
C ALA A 136 2.23 2.32 -2.23
N ARG A 137 3.36 1.76 -1.77
CA ARG A 137 4.46 1.34 -2.63
C ARG A 137 4.08 0.12 -3.48
N SER A 138 3.38 -0.83 -2.88
CA SER A 138 2.84 -2.00 -3.57
C SER A 138 1.85 -1.57 -4.66
N ALA A 139 0.88 -0.72 -4.33
CA ALA A 139 -0.07 -0.15 -5.28
C ALA A 139 0.63 0.61 -6.42
N GLY A 140 1.74 1.29 -6.15
CA GLY A 140 2.53 2.02 -7.14
C GLY A 140 3.03 1.18 -8.33
N ARG A 141 3.10 -0.14 -8.16
CA ARG A 141 3.52 -1.12 -9.20
C ARG A 141 2.36 -1.63 -10.06
N THR A 142 1.13 -1.28 -9.73
CA THR A 142 -0.08 -1.80 -10.38
C THR A 142 -0.65 -0.83 -11.43
N GLN A 143 -1.50 -1.36 -12.33
CA GLN A 143 -2.24 -0.59 -13.32
C GLN A 143 -3.65 -0.23 -12.81
N THR A 144 -3.68 0.46 -11.65
CA THR A 144 -4.90 0.88 -10.96
C THR A 144 -4.87 2.37 -10.69
N TYR A 145 -5.96 2.90 -10.14
CA TYR A 145 -6.06 4.30 -9.71
C TYR A 145 -4.92 4.71 -8.77
N PHE A 146 -4.66 3.92 -7.72
CA PHE A 146 -3.57 4.23 -6.76
C PHE A 146 -2.19 4.12 -7.42
N GLY A 147 -2.01 3.19 -8.36
CA GLY A 147 -0.78 3.08 -9.15
C GLY A 147 -0.56 4.30 -10.04
N ALA A 148 -1.60 4.78 -10.73
CA ALA A 148 -1.55 6.00 -11.54
C ALA A 148 -1.27 7.24 -10.67
N LEU A 149 -1.94 7.35 -9.51
CA LEU A 149 -1.70 8.41 -8.54
C LEU A 149 -0.25 8.43 -8.05
N TYR A 150 0.29 7.26 -7.69
CA TYR A 150 1.67 7.12 -7.24
C TYR A 150 2.66 7.59 -8.31
N ARG A 151 2.56 7.09 -9.54
CA ARG A 151 3.45 7.46 -10.64
C ARG A 151 3.40 8.96 -10.94
N ARG A 152 2.19 9.54 -11.00
CA ARG A 152 1.99 10.98 -11.22
C ARG A 152 2.65 11.84 -10.13
N LEU A 153 2.51 11.45 -8.87
CA LEU A 153 3.10 12.18 -7.74
C LEU A 153 4.62 11.95 -7.64
N ALA A 154 5.09 10.73 -7.91
CA ALA A 154 6.51 10.39 -7.87
C ALA A 154 7.32 11.16 -8.91
N ALA A 155 6.79 11.33 -10.12
CA ALA A 155 7.41 12.13 -11.18
C ALA A 155 7.58 13.62 -10.78
N ARG A 156 6.65 14.17 -9.97
CA ARG A 156 6.68 15.60 -9.60
C ARG A 156 7.38 15.90 -8.27
N ARG A 157 7.28 14.98 -7.29
CA ARG A 157 7.68 15.24 -5.90
C ARG A 157 8.57 14.17 -5.29
N GLY A 158 8.96 13.18 -6.10
CA GLY A 158 9.78 12.05 -5.71
C GLY A 158 8.99 10.94 -4.98
N PRO A 159 9.56 9.72 -4.93
CA PRO A 159 8.86 8.51 -4.48
C PRO A 159 8.47 8.53 -3.01
N ARG A 160 9.28 9.15 -2.14
CA ARG A 160 8.97 9.22 -0.70
C ARG A 160 7.71 10.03 -0.41
N ARG A 161 7.56 11.19 -1.06
CA ARG A 161 6.37 12.05 -0.91
C ARG A 161 5.15 11.43 -1.58
N ALA A 162 5.33 10.79 -2.73
CA ALA A 162 4.27 10.04 -3.40
C ALA A 162 3.71 8.93 -2.52
N ALA A 163 4.58 8.13 -1.88
CA ALA A 163 4.15 7.06 -0.97
C ALA A 163 3.27 7.58 0.17
N ILE A 164 3.66 8.69 0.82
CA ILE A 164 2.86 9.31 1.89
C ILE A 164 1.50 9.81 1.37
N ALA A 165 1.47 10.45 0.21
CA ALA A 165 0.23 10.98 -0.36
C ALA A 165 -0.73 9.87 -0.79
N VAL A 166 -0.21 8.78 -1.37
CA VAL A 166 -1.03 7.60 -1.73
C VAL A 166 -1.48 6.86 -0.46
N ALA A 167 -0.63 6.70 0.55
CA ALA A 167 -1.01 6.15 1.85
C ALA A 167 -2.17 6.94 2.50
N HIS A 168 -2.11 8.27 2.42
CA HIS A 168 -3.22 9.13 2.85
C HIS A 168 -4.49 8.86 2.04
N ALA A 169 -4.39 8.76 0.70
CA ALA A 169 -5.55 8.50 -0.16
C ALA A 169 -6.17 7.13 0.13
N ILE A 170 -5.35 6.09 0.34
CA ILE A 170 -5.80 4.76 0.76
C ILE A 170 -6.55 4.85 2.09
N LEU A 171 -6.00 5.55 3.10
CA LEU A 171 -6.65 5.69 4.41
C LEU A 171 -8.00 6.42 4.32
N VAL A 172 -8.10 7.46 3.47
CA VAL A 172 -9.38 8.16 3.20
C VAL A 172 -10.39 7.21 2.57
N THR A 173 -9.97 6.37 1.63
CA THR A 173 -10.82 5.34 1.02
C THR A 173 -11.32 4.34 2.06
N ILE A 174 -10.43 3.84 2.93
CA ILE A 174 -10.78 2.94 4.04
C ILE A 174 -11.82 3.59 4.95
N TYR A 175 -11.61 4.85 5.35
CA TYR A 175 -12.57 5.58 6.18
C TYR A 175 -13.98 5.58 5.57
N HIS A 176 -14.09 5.94 4.29
CA HIS A 176 -15.39 5.98 3.62
C HIS A 176 -16.00 4.59 3.41
N MET A 177 -15.19 3.59 3.08
CA MET A 177 -15.66 2.21 2.96
C MET A 177 -16.22 1.66 4.27
N LEU A 178 -15.52 1.87 5.38
CA LEU A 178 -15.97 1.40 6.69
C LEU A 178 -17.18 2.18 7.20
N THR A 179 -17.21 3.50 7.02
CA THR A 179 -18.33 4.34 7.46
C THR A 179 -19.60 4.08 6.65
N ARG A 180 -19.49 3.90 5.33
CA ARG A 180 -20.63 3.71 4.42
C ARG A 180 -20.97 2.24 4.18
N GLN A 181 -20.16 1.32 4.70
CA GLN A 181 -20.29 -0.13 4.47
C GLN A 181 -20.30 -0.50 2.97
N THR A 182 -19.59 0.26 2.13
CA THR A 182 -19.49 0.03 0.68
C THR A 182 -18.24 -0.77 0.31
N PRO A 183 -18.28 -1.61 -0.75
CA PRO A 183 -17.08 -2.29 -1.25
C PRO A 183 -16.13 -1.30 -1.91
N TYR A 184 -14.86 -1.72 -2.04
CA TYR A 184 -13.87 -0.98 -2.82
C TYR A 184 -14.21 -1.05 -4.31
N GLN A 185 -14.11 0.10 -4.98
CA GLN A 185 -14.24 0.22 -6.42
C GLN A 185 -13.03 0.99 -6.96
N ASP A 186 -12.24 0.33 -7.81
CA ASP A 186 -11.11 0.98 -8.46
C ASP A 186 -11.60 1.94 -9.55
N LEU A 187 -11.08 3.15 -9.55
CA LEU A 187 -11.45 4.19 -10.53
C LEU A 187 -10.72 4.03 -11.87
N GLY A 188 -9.79 3.06 -11.96
CA GLY A 188 -9.01 2.75 -13.15
C GLY A 188 -7.77 3.62 -13.31
N VAL A 189 -6.85 3.10 -14.14
CA VAL A 189 -5.57 3.76 -14.45
C VAL A 189 -5.76 5.07 -15.20
N ASP A 190 -6.83 5.17 -16.00
CA ASP A 190 -7.11 6.32 -16.89
C ASP A 190 -7.86 7.45 -16.21
N TYR A 191 -8.18 7.30 -14.91
CA TYR A 191 -8.96 8.30 -14.17
C TYR A 191 -8.40 9.72 -14.32
N PHE A 192 -7.09 9.87 -14.19
CA PHE A 192 -6.47 11.21 -14.28
C PHE A 192 -6.41 11.74 -15.70
N ALA A 193 -6.25 10.88 -16.72
CA ALA A 193 -6.29 11.27 -18.12
C ALA A 193 -7.68 11.80 -18.48
N ARG A 194 -8.72 11.00 -18.25
CA ARG A 194 -10.12 11.38 -18.49
C ARG A 194 -10.52 12.67 -17.77
N ARG A 195 -10.11 12.83 -16.51
CA ARG A 195 -10.39 14.05 -15.74
C ARG A 195 -9.63 15.26 -16.29
N GLN A 196 -8.42 15.08 -16.80
CA GLN A 196 -7.64 16.16 -17.39
C GLN A 196 -8.24 16.59 -18.73
N GLU A 197 -8.64 15.65 -19.58
CA GLU A 197 -9.34 15.89 -20.84
C GLU A 197 -10.60 16.70 -20.62
N ALA A 198 -11.51 16.26 -19.76
CA ALA A 198 -12.73 16.99 -19.41
C ALA A 198 -12.45 18.40 -18.86
N SER A 199 -11.37 18.57 -18.08
CA SER A 199 -10.98 19.88 -17.55
C SER A 199 -10.45 20.81 -18.66
N VAL A 200 -9.69 20.26 -19.61
CA VAL A 200 -9.17 21.02 -20.78
C VAL A 200 -10.31 21.43 -21.67
N GLU A 201 -11.24 20.52 -21.99
CA GLU A 201 -12.44 20.82 -22.78
C GLU A 201 -13.26 21.93 -22.15
N ALA A 202 -13.59 21.82 -20.86
CA ALA A 202 -14.34 22.85 -20.14
C ALA A 202 -13.63 24.21 -20.12
N HIS A 203 -12.28 24.22 -20.02
CA HIS A 203 -11.50 25.44 -20.06
C HIS A 203 -11.51 26.10 -21.46
N LEU A 204 -11.39 25.31 -22.51
CA LEU A 204 -11.42 25.79 -23.89
C LEU A 204 -12.80 26.32 -24.24
N VAL A 205 -13.88 25.64 -23.89
CA VAL A 205 -15.25 26.13 -24.07
C VAL A 205 -15.44 27.50 -23.40
N LYS A 206 -15.14 27.58 -22.09
CA LYS A 206 -15.24 28.87 -21.37
C LYS A 206 -14.40 30.00 -21.98
N ARG A 207 -13.26 29.67 -22.56
CA ARG A 207 -12.40 30.67 -23.20
C ARG A 207 -13.02 31.18 -24.50
N LEU A 208 -13.63 30.30 -25.30
CA LEU A 208 -14.34 30.66 -26.52
C LEU A 208 -15.63 31.47 -26.22
N GLU A 209 -16.40 31.05 -25.21
CA GLU A 209 -17.58 31.80 -24.76
C GLU A 209 -17.24 33.22 -24.33
N ARG A 210 -16.12 33.44 -23.62
CA ARG A 210 -15.64 34.79 -23.25
C ARG A 210 -15.24 35.66 -24.45
N LEU A 211 -14.91 35.03 -25.57
CA LEU A 211 -14.62 35.74 -26.84
C LEU A 211 -15.88 36.01 -27.66
N GLY A 212 -17.09 35.63 -27.13
CA GLY A 212 -18.37 35.89 -27.78
C GLY A 212 -18.86 34.75 -28.70
N TYR A 213 -18.27 33.58 -28.64
CA TYR A 213 -18.68 32.42 -29.43
C TYR A 213 -19.66 31.52 -28.66
N GLU A 214 -20.66 30.99 -29.36
CA GLU A 214 -21.48 29.88 -28.88
C GLU A 214 -20.79 28.58 -29.28
N VAL A 215 -20.52 27.71 -28.28
CA VAL A 215 -19.66 26.52 -28.50
C VAL A 215 -20.46 25.24 -28.30
N ALA A 216 -20.64 24.48 -29.38
CA ALA A 216 -21.19 23.13 -29.32
C ALA A 216 -20.07 22.12 -29.67
N LEU A 217 -19.74 21.22 -28.73
CA LEU A 217 -18.75 20.15 -28.96
C LEU A 217 -19.44 18.92 -29.54
N GLN A 218 -18.97 18.44 -30.67
CA GLN A 218 -19.38 17.17 -31.26
C GLN A 218 -18.18 16.21 -31.25
N PRO A 219 -18.30 14.99 -30.67
CA PRO A 219 -17.23 14.01 -30.76
C PRO A 219 -17.03 13.59 -32.20
N ARG A 220 -15.76 13.58 -32.64
CA ARG A 220 -15.40 13.11 -33.98
C ARG A 220 -15.61 11.61 -34.04
N ALA A 221 -16.42 11.13 -34.99
CA ALA A 221 -16.55 9.71 -35.27
C ALA A 221 -15.15 9.16 -35.62
N SER A 222 -14.67 8.19 -34.86
CA SER A 222 -13.38 7.51 -35.06
C SER A 222 -13.54 6.33 -36.00
#